data_e1da05e548e5a6d1002d47893d292730
#
_entry.id   e1da05e548e5a6d1002d47893d292730
#
_cell.length_a   1.000
_cell.length_b   1.000
_cell.length_c   1.000
_cell.angle_alpha   90.00
_cell.angle_beta   90.00
_cell.angle_gamma   90.00
#
_symmetry.space_group_name_H-M   'P 1'
#
loop_
_entity.id
_entity.type
_entity.pdbx_description
1 polymer ?
#
loop_
_entity_poly.entity_id
_entity_poly.type
_entity_poly.pdbx_seq_one_letter_code
_entity_poly.pdbx_strand_id
1 'polypeptide(L)'
;KGNTPWNCGMKGLPARGRSSETQFKKGQKPHTWLPVGSTRVSADGYLQRKISDTGYPPRDWKSIHILLWEEHVGPIPTGHCVCFKDNNKQNVVIDNLELITRAERMRRNSIHRYPPELKSAIRVISKLKRTIQEVEHEEQD
;
A
#
# COMPACT_ATOMS: atom_id res chain seq x y z
N LYS A 1 -22.32 -31.43 -10.54
CA LYS A 1 -21.23 -31.69 -11.50
C LYS A 1 -20.77 -30.33 -12.02
N GLY A 2 -19.50 -29.94 -11.73
CA GLY A 2 -18.95 -28.68 -12.18
C GLY A 2 -18.90 -28.60 -13.71
N ASN A 3 -19.27 -27.44 -14.24
CA ASN A 3 -19.22 -27.19 -15.69
C ASN A 3 -17.74 -27.05 -16.11
N THR A 4 -17.22 -27.99 -16.87
CA THR A 4 -15.86 -27.90 -17.39
C THR A 4 -15.85 -26.95 -18.59
N PRO A 5 -15.06 -25.84 -18.57
CA PRO A 5 -14.97 -24.94 -19.71
C PRO A 5 -14.56 -25.66 -20.98
N TRP A 6 -15.13 -25.27 -22.13
CA TRP A 6 -14.85 -25.88 -23.44
C TRP A 6 -13.37 -25.89 -23.84
N ASN A 7 -12.61 -24.93 -23.30
CA ASN A 7 -11.16 -24.77 -23.56
C ASN A 7 -10.26 -25.36 -22.45
N CYS A 8 -10.81 -26.13 -21.52
CA CYS A 8 -10.06 -26.76 -20.45
C CYS A 8 -9.01 -27.72 -21.03
N GLY A 9 -7.74 -27.53 -20.66
CA GLY A 9 -6.60 -28.31 -21.17
C GLY A 9 -6.05 -27.88 -22.51
N MET A 10 -6.66 -26.96 -23.23
CA MET A 10 -6.15 -26.44 -24.49
C MET A 10 -5.09 -25.35 -24.23
N LYS A 11 -3.89 -25.50 -24.81
CA LYS A 11 -2.81 -24.50 -24.77
C LYS A 11 -2.62 -23.90 -26.15
N GLY A 12 -2.24 -22.61 -26.20
CA GLY A 12 -1.88 -21.95 -27.47
C GLY A 12 -3.05 -21.65 -28.40
N LEU A 13 -4.27 -21.46 -27.86
CA LEU A 13 -5.41 -21.05 -28.69
C LEU A 13 -5.10 -19.73 -29.37
N PRO A 14 -5.36 -19.59 -30.69
CA PRO A 14 -5.14 -18.35 -31.40
C PRO A 14 -6.05 -17.25 -30.85
N ALA A 15 -5.49 -16.07 -30.74
CA ALA A 15 -6.27 -14.88 -30.34
C ALA A 15 -7.37 -14.60 -31.36
N ARG A 16 -8.61 -14.37 -30.91
CA ARG A 16 -9.73 -14.05 -31.80
C ARG A 16 -9.75 -12.57 -32.16
N GLY A 17 -10.02 -12.26 -33.43
CA GLY A 17 -10.14 -10.91 -33.93
C GLY A 17 -8.84 -10.12 -33.74
N ARG A 18 -8.93 -8.85 -33.33
CA ARG A 18 -7.80 -7.93 -33.13
C ARG A 18 -7.12 -8.06 -31.76
N SER A 19 -7.50 -9.06 -30.94
CA SER A 19 -6.91 -9.21 -29.60
C SER A 19 -5.42 -9.49 -29.61
N SER A 20 -4.87 -10.07 -30.69
CA SER A 20 -3.42 -10.27 -30.88
C SER A 20 -2.65 -8.95 -31.01
N GLU A 21 -3.29 -7.88 -31.50
CA GLU A 21 -2.68 -6.56 -31.66
C GLU A 21 -2.55 -5.83 -30.32
N THR A 22 -3.49 -6.07 -29.40
CA THR A 22 -3.58 -5.42 -28.10
C THR A 22 -2.95 -6.22 -26.94
N GLN A 23 -2.56 -7.48 -27.21
CA GLN A 23 -1.88 -8.31 -26.23
C GLN A 23 -0.50 -7.76 -25.87
N PHE A 24 -0.15 -7.82 -24.58
CA PHE A 24 1.19 -7.48 -24.12
C PHE A 24 2.24 -8.40 -24.77
N LYS A 25 3.21 -7.80 -25.41
CA LYS A 25 4.34 -8.53 -26.00
C LYS A 25 5.41 -8.78 -24.94
N LYS A 26 6.14 -9.91 -25.06
CA LYS A 26 7.25 -10.21 -24.16
C LYS A 26 8.27 -9.06 -24.17
N GLY A 27 8.59 -8.54 -22.98
CA GLY A 27 9.50 -7.40 -22.80
C GLY A 27 8.84 -6.01 -22.91
N GLN A 28 7.55 -5.93 -23.21
CA GLN A 28 6.84 -4.66 -23.21
C GLN A 28 6.65 -4.19 -21.76
N LYS A 29 7.09 -2.95 -21.49
CA LYS A 29 6.86 -2.31 -20.21
C LYS A 29 5.45 -1.71 -20.17
N PRO A 30 4.67 -1.88 -19.08
CA PRO A 30 3.37 -1.24 -18.95
C PRO A 30 3.52 0.28 -18.93
N HIS A 31 2.48 1.03 -19.34
CA HIS A 31 2.49 2.50 -19.36
C HIS A 31 2.74 3.12 -17.97
N THR A 32 2.44 2.38 -16.90
CA THR A 32 2.70 2.78 -15.51
C THR A 32 4.11 2.46 -15.01
N TRP A 33 4.95 1.90 -15.89
CA TRP A 33 6.32 1.59 -15.51
C TRP A 33 7.14 2.87 -15.31
N LEU A 34 7.88 2.92 -14.21
CA LEU A 34 8.77 4.01 -13.86
C LEU A 34 10.21 3.50 -13.73
N PRO A 35 11.24 4.27 -14.14
CA PRO A 35 12.64 3.90 -14.00
C PRO A 35 13.06 3.86 -12.51
N VAL A 36 14.19 3.18 -12.24
CA VAL A 36 14.85 3.22 -10.92
C VAL A 36 15.21 4.67 -10.57
N GLY A 37 15.01 5.06 -9.32
CA GLY A 37 15.18 6.44 -8.83
C GLY A 37 13.88 7.26 -8.82
N SER A 38 12.84 6.86 -9.56
CA SER A 38 11.56 7.56 -9.54
C SER A 38 10.92 7.54 -8.16
N THR A 39 10.14 8.58 -7.86
CA THR A 39 9.38 8.71 -6.61
C THR A 39 7.87 8.62 -6.89
N ARG A 40 7.13 8.10 -5.92
CA ARG A 40 5.67 8.07 -5.93
C ARG A 40 5.11 8.22 -4.52
N VAL A 41 3.84 8.58 -4.43
CA VAL A 41 3.08 8.47 -3.18
C VAL A 41 2.31 7.15 -3.20
N SER A 42 2.43 6.34 -2.14
CA SER A 42 1.65 5.11 -1.98
C SER A 42 0.19 5.43 -1.65
N ALA A 43 -0.72 4.45 -1.81
CA ALA A 43 -2.12 4.57 -1.39
C ALA A 43 -2.27 4.97 0.09
N ASP A 44 -1.34 4.56 0.94
CA ASP A 44 -1.29 4.94 2.35
C ASP A 44 -0.70 6.34 2.60
N GLY A 45 -0.34 7.11 1.56
CA GLY A 45 0.22 8.46 1.65
C GLY A 45 1.72 8.53 1.94
N TYR A 46 2.46 7.42 1.91
CA TYR A 46 3.92 7.42 2.10
C TYR A 46 4.66 7.74 0.80
N LEU A 47 5.67 8.60 0.89
CA LEU A 47 6.64 8.80 -0.19
C LEU A 47 7.52 7.56 -0.34
N GLN A 48 7.58 7.03 -1.56
CA GLN A 48 8.38 5.86 -1.92
C GLN A 48 9.33 6.21 -3.06
N ARG A 49 10.52 5.58 -3.07
CA ARG A 49 11.49 5.63 -4.17
C ARG A 49 11.68 4.23 -4.75
N LYS A 50 11.75 4.15 -6.08
CA LYS A 50 12.08 2.90 -6.75
C LYS A 50 13.59 2.63 -6.62
N ILE A 51 13.94 1.51 -5.97
CA ILE A 51 15.33 1.11 -5.70
C ILE A 51 15.82 0.01 -6.63
N SER A 52 14.91 -0.77 -7.21
CA SER A 52 15.23 -1.88 -8.13
C SER A 52 14.13 -2.06 -9.18
N ASP A 53 14.38 -2.89 -10.18
CA ASP A 53 13.44 -3.21 -11.26
C ASP A 53 13.35 -4.73 -11.44
N THR A 54 12.89 -5.42 -10.39
CA THR A 54 12.74 -6.88 -10.38
C THR A 54 11.40 -7.34 -10.95
N GLY A 55 10.46 -6.40 -11.18
CA GLY A 55 9.08 -6.69 -11.55
C GLY A 55 8.18 -7.08 -10.37
N TYR A 56 8.70 -7.02 -9.14
CA TYR A 56 7.95 -7.27 -7.92
C TYR A 56 7.84 -5.98 -7.08
N PRO A 57 6.74 -5.21 -7.18
CA PRO A 57 6.61 -3.88 -6.58
C PRO A 57 6.97 -3.78 -5.10
N PRO A 58 6.63 -4.73 -4.21
CA PRO A 58 7.01 -4.64 -2.80
C PRO A 58 8.53 -4.65 -2.55
N ARG A 59 9.32 -5.25 -3.45
CA ARG A 59 10.78 -5.26 -3.40
C ARG A 59 11.38 -4.04 -4.10
N ASP A 60 10.73 -3.61 -5.19
CA ASP A 60 11.23 -2.53 -6.03
C ASP A 60 11.04 -1.14 -5.41
N TRP A 61 10.04 -0.97 -4.54
CA TRP A 61 9.71 0.31 -3.93
C TRP A 61 9.99 0.31 -2.44
N LYS A 62 10.80 1.26 -1.98
CA LYS A 62 11.11 1.45 -0.56
C LYS A 62 10.68 2.85 -0.12
N SER A 63 10.14 2.95 1.09
CA SER A 63 9.70 4.24 1.65
C SER A 63 10.90 5.15 1.94
N ILE A 64 10.80 6.43 1.56
CA ILE A 64 11.92 7.37 1.64
C ILE A 64 12.34 7.62 3.10
N HIS A 65 11.39 7.66 4.05
CA HIS A 65 11.72 7.80 5.48
C HIS A 65 12.57 6.63 6.02
N ILE A 66 12.37 5.41 5.49
CA ILE A 66 13.21 4.26 5.85
C ILE A 66 14.60 4.39 5.24
N LEU A 67 14.71 4.81 3.98
CA LEU A 67 15.99 5.06 3.32
C LEU A 67 16.79 6.14 4.06
N LEU A 68 16.11 7.24 4.41
CA LEU A 68 16.74 8.36 5.15
C LEU A 68 17.23 7.91 6.54
N TRP A 69 16.44 7.11 7.24
CA TRP A 69 16.84 6.55 8.54
C TRP A 69 18.06 5.65 8.42
N GLU A 70 18.05 4.73 7.45
CA GLU A 70 19.16 3.80 7.25
C GLU A 70 20.46 4.50 6.85
N GLU A 71 20.36 5.60 6.11
CA GLU A 71 21.50 6.41 5.69
C GLU A 71 22.13 7.17 6.86
N HIS A 72 21.33 7.76 7.76
CA HIS A 72 21.80 8.63 8.83
C HIS A 72 22.06 7.92 10.16
N VAL A 73 21.25 6.92 10.49
CA VAL A 73 21.27 6.25 11.80
C VAL A 73 21.77 4.81 11.68
N GLY A 74 21.43 4.15 10.56
CA GLY A 74 21.80 2.76 10.31
C GLY A 74 20.61 1.81 10.23
N PRO A 75 20.86 0.48 10.17
CA PRO A 75 19.84 -0.51 9.94
C PRO A 75 18.80 -0.55 11.06
N ILE A 76 17.55 -0.76 10.68
CA ILE A 76 16.42 -0.86 11.62
C ILE A 76 16.47 -2.22 12.34
N PRO A 77 16.56 -2.26 13.69
CA PRO A 77 16.58 -3.50 14.44
C PRO A 77 15.29 -4.30 14.27
N THR A 78 15.39 -5.63 14.37
CA THR A 78 14.22 -6.53 14.34
C THR A 78 13.23 -6.14 15.44
N GLY A 79 11.95 -6.14 15.11
CA GLY A 79 10.87 -5.76 16.06
C GLY A 79 10.64 -4.26 16.19
N HIS A 80 11.42 -3.42 15.52
CA HIS A 80 11.26 -1.96 15.50
C HIS A 80 10.69 -1.46 14.17
N CYS A 81 10.22 -0.23 14.17
CA CYS A 81 9.79 0.50 12.98
C CYS A 81 10.06 2.00 13.14
N VAL A 82 10.30 2.66 12.03
CA VAL A 82 10.45 4.11 11.98
C VAL A 82 9.08 4.76 11.80
N CYS A 83 8.78 5.75 12.63
CA CYS A 83 7.52 6.48 12.60
C CYS A 83 7.76 7.99 12.53
N PHE A 84 6.75 8.74 12.11
CA PHE A 84 6.77 10.20 12.10
C PHE A 84 6.24 10.72 13.44
N LYS A 85 6.97 11.65 14.06
CA LYS A 85 6.57 12.29 15.34
C LYS A 85 5.30 13.12 15.20
N ASP A 86 5.18 13.85 14.07
CA ASP A 86 4.06 14.72 13.73
C ASP A 86 2.88 13.99 13.03
N ASN A 87 3.00 12.68 12.78
CA ASN A 87 2.08 11.87 11.96
C ASN A 87 1.93 12.34 10.50
N ASN A 88 2.70 13.30 10.03
CA ASN A 88 2.71 13.74 8.64
C ASN A 88 3.67 12.87 7.82
N LYS A 89 3.13 11.98 7.00
CA LYS A 89 3.89 11.01 6.21
C LYS A 89 4.69 11.63 5.06
N GLN A 90 4.45 12.90 4.75
CA GLN A 90 5.16 13.63 3.71
C GLN A 90 6.29 14.51 4.25
N ASN A 91 6.31 14.76 5.56
CA ASN A 91 7.37 15.52 6.23
C ASN A 91 8.58 14.60 6.53
N VAL A 92 9.33 14.24 5.49
CA VAL A 92 10.44 13.29 5.56
C VAL A 92 11.74 14.03 5.89
N VAL A 93 11.90 14.41 7.15
CA VAL A 93 13.14 14.95 7.73
C VAL A 93 13.59 14.08 8.90
N ILE A 94 14.88 13.93 9.09
CA ILE A 94 15.43 13.01 10.10
C ILE A 94 14.97 13.36 11.52
N ASP A 95 14.89 14.65 11.86
CA ASP A 95 14.45 15.13 13.16
C ASP A 95 13.00 14.78 13.50
N ASN A 96 12.16 14.60 12.46
CA ASN A 96 10.77 14.20 12.58
C ASN A 96 10.58 12.67 12.68
N LEU A 97 11.65 11.90 12.47
CA LEU A 97 11.60 10.44 12.55
C LEU A 97 11.93 9.95 13.95
N GLU A 98 11.31 8.87 14.36
CA GLU A 98 11.60 8.15 15.61
C GLU A 98 11.58 6.65 15.38
N LEU A 99 12.45 5.94 16.09
CA LEU A 99 12.50 4.49 16.13
C LEU A 99 11.69 4.01 17.34
N ILE A 100 10.63 3.25 17.08
CA ILE A 100 9.80 2.68 18.14
C ILE A 100 9.63 1.18 17.94
N THR A 101 9.29 0.46 18.99
CA THR A 101 8.93 -0.96 18.88
C THR A 101 7.58 -1.13 18.19
N ARG A 102 7.38 -2.26 17.50
CA ARG A 102 6.07 -2.60 16.92
C ARG A 102 4.97 -2.68 17.98
N ALA A 103 5.31 -3.11 19.21
CA ALA A 103 4.38 -3.14 20.34
C ALA A 103 3.95 -1.72 20.75
N GLU A 104 4.88 -0.77 20.81
CA GLU A 104 4.59 0.63 21.11
C GLU A 104 3.73 1.26 19.99
N ARG A 105 4.06 1.03 18.72
CA ARG A 105 3.24 1.46 17.59
C ARG A 105 1.81 0.92 17.67
N MET A 106 1.66 -0.37 18.03
CA MET A 106 0.35 -0.98 18.21
C MET A 106 -0.43 -0.33 19.36
N ARG A 107 0.22 -0.03 20.49
CA ARG A 107 -0.40 0.69 21.61
C ARG A 107 -0.85 2.10 21.19
N ARG A 108 0.00 2.87 20.49
CA ARG A 108 -0.34 4.22 20.00
C ARG A 108 -1.52 4.23 19.03
N ASN A 109 -1.64 3.22 18.18
CA ASN A 109 -2.72 3.09 17.20
C ASN A 109 -3.98 2.42 17.75
N SER A 110 -3.89 1.82 18.95
CA SER A 110 -5.02 1.09 19.52
C SER A 110 -6.08 2.04 20.09
N ILE A 111 -7.34 1.74 19.80
CA ILE A 111 -8.49 2.40 20.42
C ILE A 111 -8.50 2.21 21.94
N HIS A 112 -7.83 1.17 22.45
CA HIS A 112 -7.80 0.86 23.89
C HIS A 112 -7.05 1.88 24.75
N ARG A 113 -6.26 2.77 24.12
CA ARG A 113 -5.59 3.89 24.83
C ARG A 113 -6.56 4.98 25.29
N TYR A 114 -7.76 5.03 24.73
CA TYR A 114 -8.74 6.06 25.02
C TYR A 114 -9.66 5.67 26.19
N PRO A 115 -10.23 6.64 26.92
CA PRO A 115 -11.27 6.39 27.93
C PRO A 115 -12.50 5.69 27.34
N PRO A 116 -13.31 4.99 28.17
CA PRO A 116 -14.49 4.24 27.71
C PRO A 116 -15.48 5.07 26.87
N GLU A 117 -15.73 6.33 27.30
CA GLU A 117 -16.65 7.25 26.64
C GLU A 117 -16.17 7.57 25.22
N LEU A 118 -14.87 7.87 25.07
CA LEU A 118 -14.29 8.18 23.77
C LEU A 118 -14.25 6.94 22.86
N LYS A 119 -14.00 5.77 23.41
CA LYS A 119 -14.09 4.51 22.64
C LYS A 119 -15.49 4.28 22.09
N SER A 120 -16.53 4.51 22.88
CA SER A 120 -17.93 4.37 22.45
C SER A 120 -18.26 5.38 21.35
N ALA A 121 -17.87 6.65 21.52
CA ALA A 121 -18.06 7.69 20.50
C ALA A 121 -17.36 7.34 19.17
N ILE A 122 -16.09 6.90 19.20
CA ILE A 122 -15.35 6.49 18.01
C ILE A 122 -16.05 5.34 17.29
N ARG A 123 -16.59 4.35 18.02
CA ARG A 123 -17.32 3.22 17.45
C ARG A 123 -18.62 3.66 16.79
N VAL A 124 -19.37 4.55 17.42
CA VAL A 124 -20.61 5.09 16.86
C VAL A 124 -20.33 5.88 15.57
N ILE A 125 -19.33 6.77 15.59
CA ILE A 125 -18.92 7.53 14.41
C ILE A 125 -18.47 6.61 13.26
N SER A 126 -17.72 5.55 13.57
CA SER A 126 -17.28 4.58 12.56
C SER A 126 -18.44 3.80 11.96
N LYS A 127 -19.46 3.45 12.77
CA LYS A 127 -20.69 2.82 12.29
C LYS A 127 -21.48 3.77 11.38
N LEU A 128 -21.66 5.02 11.83
CA LEU A 128 -22.37 6.03 11.05
C LEU A 128 -21.71 6.28 9.69
N LYS A 129 -20.39 6.44 9.66
CA LYS A 129 -19.65 6.61 8.39
C LYS A 129 -19.86 5.44 7.43
N ARG A 130 -19.89 4.21 7.95
CA ARG A 130 -20.15 3.02 7.12
C ARG A 130 -21.56 3.06 6.53
N THR A 131 -22.58 3.37 7.34
CA THR A 131 -23.97 3.47 6.88
C THR A 131 -24.12 4.56 5.82
N ILE A 132 -23.45 5.72 5.99
CA ILE A 132 -23.46 6.80 4.98
C ILE A 132 -22.88 6.30 3.66
N GLN A 133 -21.73 5.63 3.70
CA GLN A 133 -21.09 5.07 2.49
C GLN A 133 -21.95 4.01 1.81
N GLU A 134 -22.65 3.18 2.56
CA GLU A 134 -23.60 2.17 2.03
C GLU A 134 -24.75 2.86 1.28
N VAL A 135 -25.35 3.90 1.87
CA VAL A 135 -26.45 4.67 1.24
C VAL A 135 -25.94 5.42 -0.02
N GLU A 136 -24.79 6.09 0.06
CA GLU A 136 -24.21 6.78 -1.10
C GLU A 136 -23.90 5.84 -2.26
N HIS A 137 -23.55 4.59 -1.97
CA HIS A 137 -23.31 3.57 -3.00
C HIS A 137 -24.63 3.09 -3.62
N GLU A 138 -25.66 2.90 -2.81
CA GLU A 138 -27.01 2.48 -3.29
C GLU A 138 -27.67 3.57 -4.17
N GLU A 139 -27.36 4.85 -3.96
CA GLU A 139 -27.89 5.96 -4.78
C GLU A 139 -27.16 6.12 -6.14
N GLN A 140 -26.01 5.46 -6.32
CA GLN A 140 -25.22 5.52 -7.56
C GLN A 140 -25.45 4.34 -8.51
N ASP A 141 -26.16 3.31 -8.06
CA ASP A 141 -26.55 2.14 -8.86
C ASP A 141 -27.99 2.29 -9.41
#